data_a3fe2497dd4a5d47c2a75fbfdb7a10a8
#
_entry.id   a3fe2497dd4a5d47c2a75fbfdb7a10a8
#
_cell.length_a   1.000
_cell.length_b   1.000
_cell.length_c   1.000
_cell.angle_alpha   90.00
_cell.angle_beta   90.00
_cell.angle_gamma   90.00
#
_symmetry.space_group_name_H-M   'P 1'
#
loop_
_entity.id
_entity.type
_entity.pdbx_description
1 polymer ?
#
loop_
_entity_poly.entity_id
_entity_poly.type
_entity_poly.pdbx_seq_one_letter_code
_entity_poly.pdbx_strand_id
1 'polypeptide(L)'
;LQDFSLSVNAGECVVLHGENGIGKSTVIETAARLLPLESGSVSHHGKVVCDGEGRRNNPAKPFGLTLQANCLVSSQTVQQQLGNVVAICGKSFDCKGVIDSYNIGNRRNDKIAHLSGGQQRKVAVLSGLIPGMVDEESTLILLDEPDSGLDDAAVEQLVNHIHMLRNLGHAIVIATHDKRLLECATALHDLSKSTEQEPTNNEIWQVNTTDND
;
A
#
# COMPACT_ATOMS: atom_id res chain seq x y z
N LEU A 1 -11.94 -1.47 15.18
CA LEU A 1 -12.76 -2.31 14.31
C LEU A 1 -13.04 -3.62 15.04
N GLN A 2 -14.30 -3.98 15.15
CA GLN A 2 -14.75 -5.24 15.74
C GLN A 2 -15.35 -6.08 14.62
N ASP A 3 -15.20 -7.41 14.68
CA ASP A 3 -15.73 -8.36 13.69
C ASP A 3 -15.42 -7.98 12.23
N PHE A 4 -14.18 -7.62 11.97
CA PHE A 4 -13.73 -7.20 10.65
C PHE A 4 -12.90 -8.29 9.99
N SER A 5 -13.27 -8.66 8.77
CA SER A 5 -12.52 -9.58 7.93
C SER A 5 -12.36 -8.97 6.53
N LEU A 6 -11.17 -9.02 6.00
CA LEU A 6 -10.85 -8.59 4.65
C LEU A 6 -9.78 -9.49 4.06
N SER A 7 -9.99 -9.91 2.82
CA SER A 7 -8.98 -10.61 2.03
C SER A 7 -8.78 -9.93 0.69
N VAL A 8 -7.58 -10.08 0.12
CA VAL A 8 -7.27 -9.63 -1.23
C VAL A 8 -6.43 -10.69 -1.94
N ASN A 9 -6.83 -11.01 -3.16
CA ASN A 9 -6.19 -12.01 -3.99
C ASN A 9 -5.25 -11.36 -5.04
N ALA A 10 -4.41 -12.20 -5.65
CA ALA A 10 -3.58 -11.79 -6.78
C ALA A 10 -4.45 -11.20 -7.90
N GLY A 11 -4.06 -10.02 -8.41
CA GLY A 11 -4.78 -9.31 -9.47
C GLY A 11 -6.02 -8.55 -9.00
N GLU A 12 -6.28 -8.50 -7.68
CA GLU A 12 -7.37 -7.71 -7.12
C GLU A 12 -6.88 -6.34 -6.64
N CYS A 13 -7.78 -5.37 -6.75
CA CYS A 13 -7.65 -4.06 -6.15
C CYS A 13 -8.88 -3.82 -5.26
N VAL A 14 -8.70 -3.91 -3.95
CA VAL A 14 -9.74 -3.64 -2.97
C VAL A 14 -9.63 -2.19 -2.51
N VAL A 15 -10.73 -1.45 -2.63
CA VAL A 15 -10.78 -0.08 -2.12
C VAL A 15 -11.61 -0.04 -0.85
N LEU A 16 -10.98 0.47 0.22
CA LEU A 16 -11.64 0.72 1.51
C LEU A 16 -12.41 2.04 1.41
N HIS A 17 -13.71 1.95 1.59
CA HIS A 17 -14.63 3.08 1.54
C HIS A 17 -15.30 3.31 2.91
N GLY A 18 -15.73 4.54 3.18
CA GLY A 18 -16.40 4.93 4.40
C GLY A 18 -16.02 6.33 4.87
N GLU A 19 -16.71 6.84 5.86
CA GLU A 19 -16.48 8.18 6.41
C GLU A 19 -15.07 8.36 6.99
N ASN A 20 -14.68 9.64 7.18
CA ASN A 20 -13.41 9.94 7.85
C ASN A 20 -13.47 9.45 9.30
N GLY A 21 -12.37 8.83 9.76
CA GLY A 21 -12.28 8.28 11.11
C GLY A 21 -12.90 6.89 11.29
N ILE A 22 -13.51 6.26 10.26
CA ILE A 22 -14.12 4.92 10.36
C ILE A 22 -13.09 3.79 10.58
N GLY A 23 -11.78 4.05 10.32
CA GLY A 23 -10.74 3.06 10.54
C GLY A 23 -10.02 2.58 9.27
N LYS A 24 -10.18 3.24 8.11
CA LYS A 24 -9.47 2.86 6.85
C LYS A 24 -7.94 2.78 7.04
N SER A 25 -7.35 3.84 7.60
CA SER A 25 -5.91 3.88 7.91
C SER A 25 -5.53 2.80 8.93
N THR A 26 -6.39 2.56 9.94
CA THR A 26 -6.16 1.51 10.94
C THR A 26 -6.05 0.13 10.27
N VAL A 27 -6.91 -0.19 9.28
CA VAL A 27 -6.80 -1.45 8.52
C VAL A 27 -5.45 -1.53 7.81
N ILE A 28 -5.05 -0.49 7.08
CA ILE A 28 -3.78 -0.46 6.34
C ILE A 28 -2.59 -0.56 7.29
N GLU A 29 -2.56 0.21 8.37
CA GLU A 29 -1.48 0.20 9.35
C GLU A 29 -1.38 -1.13 10.10
N THR A 30 -2.52 -1.76 10.41
CA THR A 30 -2.56 -3.11 10.99
C THR A 30 -2.05 -4.14 10.00
N ALA A 31 -2.50 -4.08 8.75
CA ALA A 31 -2.01 -4.93 7.66
C ALA A 31 -0.50 -4.80 7.45
N ALA A 32 0.02 -3.56 7.57
CA ALA A 32 1.45 -3.27 7.52
C ALA A 32 2.21 -3.64 8.81
N ARG A 33 1.53 -4.16 9.85
CA ARG A 33 2.09 -4.51 11.17
C ARG A 33 2.61 -3.29 11.96
N LEU A 34 2.13 -2.11 11.67
CA LEU A 34 2.48 -0.89 12.39
C LEU A 34 1.67 -0.75 13.68
N LEU A 35 0.41 -1.21 13.66
CA LEU A 35 -0.46 -1.27 14.82
C LEU A 35 -0.58 -2.70 15.36
N PRO A 36 -0.68 -2.88 16.69
CA PRO A 36 -0.98 -4.18 17.30
C PRO A 36 -2.45 -4.55 17.04
N LEU A 37 -2.72 -5.86 17.03
CA LEU A 37 -4.07 -6.42 17.12
C LEU A 37 -4.41 -6.71 18.57
N GLU A 38 -5.66 -6.43 18.97
CA GLU A 38 -6.22 -6.88 20.24
C GLU A 38 -6.67 -8.33 20.16
N SER A 39 -7.20 -8.74 19.00
CA SER A 39 -7.64 -10.11 18.70
C SER A 39 -7.55 -10.39 17.20
N GLY A 40 -7.67 -11.65 16.80
CA GLY A 40 -7.60 -12.06 15.39
C GLY A 40 -6.19 -12.18 14.84
N SER A 41 -6.03 -12.09 13.53
CA SER A 41 -4.73 -12.26 12.86
C SER A 41 -4.62 -11.50 11.55
N VAL A 42 -3.39 -11.22 11.13
CA VAL A 42 -3.03 -10.75 9.79
C VAL A 42 -2.13 -11.79 9.15
N SER A 43 -2.45 -12.17 7.92
CA SER A 43 -1.65 -13.09 7.12
C SER A 43 -1.17 -12.43 5.83
N HIS A 44 0.08 -12.70 5.43
CA HIS A 44 0.62 -12.36 4.12
C HIS A 44 1.04 -13.66 3.42
N HIS A 45 0.57 -13.88 2.19
CA HIS A 45 0.86 -15.11 1.42
C HIS A 45 0.60 -16.38 2.23
N GLY A 46 -0.56 -16.43 2.92
CA GLY A 46 -0.98 -17.57 3.74
C GLY A 46 -0.19 -17.78 5.04
N LYS A 47 0.74 -16.88 5.39
CA LYS A 47 1.50 -16.96 6.65
C LYS A 47 1.08 -15.86 7.61
N VAL A 48 0.74 -16.23 8.84
CA VAL A 48 0.41 -15.26 9.90
C VAL A 48 1.64 -14.41 10.20
N VAL A 49 1.51 -13.09 10.03
CA VAL A 49 2.54 -12.09 10.28
C VAL A 49 2.35 -11.35 11.61
N CYS A 50 1.12 -11.24 12.09
CA CYS A 50 0.84 -10.82 13.46
C CYS A 50 -0.54 -11.36 13.93
N ASP A 51 -0.73 -11.47 15.23
CA ASP A 51 -1.98 -11.88 15.86
C ASP A 51 -2.23 -11.16 17.19
N GLY A 52 -3.44 -11.37 17.76
CA GLY A 52 -3.85 -10.83 19.06
C GLY A 52 -3.08 -11.41 20.27
N GLU A 53 -2.34 -12.51 20.09
CA GLU A 53 -1.47 -13.09 21.12
C GLU A 53 -0.09 -12.42 21.17
N GLY A 54 0.14 -11.40 20.35
CA GLY A 54 1.42 -10.65 20.28
C GLY A 54 2.47 -11.27 19.36
N ARG A 55 2.13 -12.30 18.57
CA ARG A 55 3.04 -12.87 17.57
C ARG A 55 3.38 -11.82 16.52
N ARG A 56 4.67 -11.73 16.14
CA ARG A 56 5.17 -10.87 15.08
C ARG A 56 6.22 -11.59 14.25
N ASN A 57 5.83 -12.06 13.06
CA ASN A 57 6.71 -12.71 12.11
C ASN A 57 7.02 -11.76 10.95
N ASN A 58 8.20 -11.89 10.34
CA ASN A 58 8.49 -11.15 9.13
C ASN A 58 7.65 -11.70 7.96
N PRO A 59 7.12 -10.82 7.10
CA PRO A 59 6.54 -11.23 5.83
C PRO A 59 7.55 -12.04 5.02
N ALA A 60 7.05 -12.98 4.21
CA ALA A 60 7.91 -13.83 3.38
C ALA A 60 8.71 -13.02 2.35
N LYS A 61 8.21 -11.88 1.94
CA LYS A 61 8.85 -10.94 1.02
C LYS A 61 8.44 -9.50 1.32
N PRO A 62 9.21 -8.50 0.81
CA PRO A 62 8.83 -7.10 0.91
C PRO A 62 7.44 -6.85 0.29
N PHE A 63 6.76 -5.85 0.80
CA PHE A 63 5.47 -5.38 0.30
C PHE A 63 5.50 -3.85 0.12
N GLY A 64 4.62 -3.33 -0.72
CA GLY A 64 4.48 -1.90 -0.95
C GLY A 64 3.66 -1.23 0.16
N LEU A 65 4.11 -0.06 0.63
CA LEU A 65 3.39 0.71 1.64
C LEU A 65 3.51 2.20 1.37
N THR A 66 2.37 2.87 1.25
CA THR A 66 2.27 4.33 1.31
C THR A 66 1.32 4.69 2.44
N LEU A 67 1.79 5.45 3.41
CA LEU A 67 0.98 5.98 4.51
C LEU A 67 0.52 7.40 4.19
N GLN A 68 -0.46 7.90 4.93
CA GLN A 68 -0.90 9.30 4.87
C GLN A 68 0.27 10.25 5.17
N ALA A 69 1.11 9.94 6.16
CA ALA A 69 2.39 10.59 6.36
C ALA A 69 3.44 10.06 5.36
N ASN A 70 4.26 10.93 4.78
CA ASN A 70 5.20 10.55 3.72
C ASN A 70 6.31 9.57 4.16
N CYS A 71 6.68 9.54 5.44
CA CYS A 71 7.68 8.61 6.03
C CYS A 71 9.01 8.52 5.25
N LEU A 72 9.51 9.65 4.74
CA LEU A 72 10.72 9.75 3.94
C LEU A 72 11.94 10.16 4.77
N VAL A 73 13.14 9.74 4.35
CA VAL A 73 14.40 10.14 4.99
C VAL A 73 14.88 11.47 4.39
N SER A 74 14.67 12.56 5.10
CA SER A 74 14.89 13.94 4.65
C SER A 74 16.30 14.24 4.14
N SER A 75 17.34 13.55 4.65
CA SER A 75 18.74 13.72 4.28
C SER A 75 19.14 12.99 2.99
N GLN A 76 18.33 12.03 2.52
CA GLN A 76 18.56 11.29 1.29
C GLN A 76 18.09 12.08 0.06
N THR A 77 18.70 11.78 -1.10
CA THR A 77 18.16 12.24 -2.37
C THR A 77 16.98 11.36 -2.82
N VAL A 78 16.18 11.84 -3.76
CA VAL A 78 15.10 11.05 -4.36
C VAL A 78 15.61 9.71 -4.88
N GLN A 79 16.73 9.74 -5.63
CA GLN A 79 17.34 8.53 -6.18
C GLN A 79 17.82 7.57 -5.08
N GLN A 80 18.41 8.08 -3.99
CA GLN A 80 18.84 7.26 -2.87
C GLN A 80 17.64 6.62 -2.15
N GLN A 81 16.58 7.39 -1.88
CA GLN A 81 15.38 6.88 -1.24
C GLN A 81 14.77 5.73 -2.03
N LEU A 82 14.53 5.91 -3.34
CA LEU A 82 13.93 4.88 -4.16
C LEU A 82 14.88 3.70 -4.42
N GLY A 83 16.17 3.96 -4.57
CA GLY A 83 17.21 2.92 -4.69
C GLY A 83 17.29 2.02 -3.46
N ASN A 84 17.10 2.58 -2.25
CA ASN A 84 17.03 1.79 -1.02
C ASN A 84 15.80 0.87 -1.00
N VAL A 85 14.65 1.32 -1.49
CA VAL A 85 13.46 0.46 -1.62
C VAL A 85 13.73 -0.70 -2.56
N VAL A 86 14.33 -0.44 -3.73
CA VAL A 86 14.75 -1.48 -4.68
C VAL A 86 15.71 -2.48 -4.03
N ALA A 87 16.70 -1.98 -3.27
CA ALA A 87 17.68 -2.83 -2.58
C ALA A 87 17.04 -3.73 -1.51
N ILE A 88 16.04 -3.23 -0.77
CA ILE A 88 15.26 -4.02 0.20
C ILE A 88 14.54 -5.18 -0.50
N CYS A 89 14.07 -4.98 -1.74
CA CYS A 89 13.47 -6.04 -2.55
C CYS A 89 14.49 -7.07 -3.08
N GLY A 90 15.80 -6.85 -2.89
CA GLY A 90 16.84 -7.75 -3.40
C GLY A 90 16.92 -7.76 -4.92
N LYS A 91 16.46 -6.71 -5.59
CA LYS A 91 16.34 -6.59 -7.05
C LYS A 91 17.23 -5.47 -7.58
N SER A 92 17.30 -5.36 -8.90
CA SER A 92 17.90 -4.24 -9.62
C SER A 92 16.84 -3.59 -10.50
N PHE A 93 16.65 -2.29 -10.37
CA PHE A 93 15.66 -1.54 -11.13
C PHE A 93 16.11 -0.10 -11.31
N ASP A 94 16.04 0.41 -12.54
CA ASP A 94 16.29 1.81 -12.82
C ASP A 94 15.04 2.65 -12.58
N CYS A 95 15.03 3.38 -11.47
CA CYS A 95 13.91 4.23 -11.09
C CYS A 95 13.74 5.47 -11.99
N LYS A 96 14.63 5.73 -12.97
CA LYS A 96 14.61 6.95 -13.79
C LYS A 96 13.25 7.12 -14.48
N GLY A 97 12.75 6.08 -15.17
CA GLY A 97 11.50 6.16 -15.90
C GLY A 97 10.31 6.50 -15.02
N VAL A 98 10.21 5.87 -13.84
CA VAL A 98 9.08 6.13 -12.93
C VAL A 98 9.20 7.50 -12.25
N ILE A 99 10.40 7.99 -11.97
CA ILE A 99 10.62 9.35 -11.47
C ILE A 99 10.19 10.38 -12.52
N ASP A 100 10.56 10.17 -13.78
CA ASP A 100 10.20 11.05 -14.88
C ASP A 100 8.70 11.08 -15.14
N SER A 101 7.98 9.95 -15.00
CA SER A 101 6.53 9.87 -15.19
C SER A 101 5.71 10.70 -14.17
N TYR A 102 6.27 10.99 -13.00
CA TYR A 102 5.67 11.89 -12.00
C TYR A 102 6.16 13.36 -12.11
N ASN A 103 6.86 13.71 -13.19
CA ASN A 103 7.39 15.07 -13.44
C ASN A 103 8.33 15.57 -12.33
N ILE A 104 9.11 14.67 -11.71
CA ILE A 104 10.13 15.01 -10.71
C ILE A 104 11.56 14.59 -11.13
N GLY A 105 11.76 14.27 -12.41
CA GLY A 105 13.06 13.83 -12.94
C GLY A 105 14.20 14.82 -12.72
N ASN A 106 13.90 16.12 -12.82
CA ASN A 106 14.85 17.20 -12.56
C ASN A 106 15.24 17.35 -11.07
N ARG A 107 14.52 16.69 -10.16
CA ARG A 107 14.77 16.68 -8.72
C ARG A 107 15.43 15.38 -8.22
N ARG A 108 15.77 14.47 -9.12
CA ARG A 108 16.30 13.14 -8.79
C ARG A 108 17.47 13.17 -7.82
N ASN A 109 18.37 14.15 -7.96
CA ASN A 109 19.57 14.32 -7.13
C ASN A 109 19.35 15.29 -5.96
N ASP A 110 18.18 15.89 -5.82
CA ASP A 110 17.88 16.80 -4.72
C ASP A 110 17.57 16.02 -3.45
N LYS A 111 17.96 16.56 -2.31
CA LYS A 111 17.57 16.01 -1.01
C LYS A 111 16.05 16.17 -0.82
N ILE A 112 15.43 15.17 -0.21
CA ILE A 112 13.99 15.16 0.11
C ILE A 112 13.61 16.39 0.93
N ALA A 113 14.47 16.83 1.84
CA ALA A 113 14.23 18.06 2.62
C ALA A 113 14.06 19.33 1.76
N HIS A 114 14.52 19.34 0.52
CA HIS A 114 14.45 20.49 -0.39
C HIS A 114 13.25 20.42 -1.37
N LEU A 115 12.48 19.35 -1.30
CA LEU A 115 11.29 19.15 -2.13
C LEU A 115 10.06 19.85 -1.53
N SER A 116 9.15 20.32 -2.40
CA SER A 116 7.82 20.74 -1.95
C SER A 116 7.03 19.55 -1.38
N GLY A 117 5.97 19.83 -0.58
CA GLY A 117 5.12 18.78 -0.03
C GLY A 117 4.55 17.82 -1.08
N GLY A 118 4.06 18.35 -2.21
CA GLY A 118 3.58 17.54 -3.33
C GLY A 118 4.68 16.70 -3.99
N GLN A 119 5.91 17.24 -4.13
CA GLN A 119 7.05 16.46 -4.64
C GLN A 119 7.45 15.34 -3.67
N GLN A 120 7.45 15.62 -2.35
CA GLN A 120 7.68 14.58 -1.33
C GLN A 120 6.59 13.51 -1.41
N ARG A 121 5.31 13.90 -1.59
CA ARG A 121 4.22 12.95 -1.76
C ARG A 121 4.42 12.02 -2.96
N LYS A 122 4.85 12.55 -4.10
CA LYS A 122 5.19 11.74 -5.27
C LYS A 122 6.28 10.70 -4.96
N VAL A 123 7.32 11.08 -4.21
CA VAL A 123 8.37 10.14 -3.78
C VAL A 123 7.84 9.08 -2.82
N ALA A 124 6.96 9.45 -1.89
CA ALA A 124 6.34 8.51 -0.96
C ALA A 124 5.48 7.48 -1.68
N VAL A 125 4.65 7.93 -2.63
CA VAL A 125 3.83 7.05 -3.47
C VAL A 125 4.70 6.10 -4.29
N LEU A 126 5.74 6.61 -4.96
CA LEU A 126 6.68 5.77 -5.70
C LEU A 126 7.37 4.73 -4.81
N SER A 127 7.74 5.10 -3.58
CA SER A 127 8.33 4.17 -2.61
C SER A 127 7.39 2.99 -2.30
N GLY A 128 6.08 3.25 -2.24
CA GLY A 128 5.06 2.22 -2.03
C GLY A 128 4.78 1.36 -3.27
N LEU A 129 4.94 1.88 -4.48
CA LEU A 129 4.67 1.14 -5.71
C LEU A 129 5.84 0.27 -6.18
N ILE A 130 7.09 0.69 -5.91
CA ILE A 130 8.31 0.01 -6.37
C ILE A 130 8.35 -1.48 -6.03
N PRO A 131 7.97 -1.97 -4.84
CA PRO A 131 7.99 -3.40 -4.56
C PRO A 131 7.21 -4.24 -5.58
N GLY A 132 6.03 -3.77 -6.02
CA GLY A 132 5.29 -4.41 -7.10
C GLY A 132 5.90 -4.22 -8.49
N MET A 133 6.62 -3.12 -8.73
CA MET A 133 7.26 -2.87 -10.04
C MET A 133 8.50 -3.75 -10.27
N VAL A 134 9.15 -4.22 -9.21
CA VAL A 134 10.40 -4.98 -9.28
C VAL A 134 10.22 -6.47 -9.04
N ASP A 135 9.08 -6.91 -8.49
CA ASP A 135 8.80 -8.32 -8.23
C ASP A 135 7.98 -8.90 -9.39
N GLU A 136 8.44 -10.04 -9.91
CA GLU A 136 7.73 -10.80 -10.96
C GLU A 136 6.60 -11.66 -10.37
N GLU A 137 6.67 -11.93 -9.07
CA GLU A 137 5.63 -12.65 -8.35
C GLU A 137 4.63 -11.68 -7.71
N SER A 138 3.44 -12.17 -7.40
CA SER A 138 2.43 -11.37 -6.73
C SER A 138 2.93 -10.76 -5.42
N THR A 139 2.77 -9.46 -5.28
CA THR A 139 3.18 -8.65 -4.12
C THR A 139 1.97 -7.90 -3.56
N LEU A 140 1.91 -7.75 -2.24
CA LEU A 140 0.92 -6.91 -1.58
C LEU A 140 1.33 -5.44 -1.66
N ILE A 141 0.38 -4.56 -1.99
CA ILE A 141 0.56 -3.10 -2.06
C ILE A 141 -0.54 -2.43 -1.23
N LEU A 142 -0.15 -1.68 -0.22
CA LEU A 142 -1.01 -0.99 0.74
C LEU A 142 -0.87 0.51 0.56
N LEU A 143 -1.96 1.20 0.21
CA LEU A 143 -1.95 2.64 -0.09
C LEU A 143 -3.00 3.36 0.75
N ASP A 144 -2.54 4.24 1.65
CA ASP A 144 -3.40 5.07 2.49
C ASP A 144 -3.43 6.51 1.96
N GLU A 145 -4.58 6.92 1.41
CA GLU A 145 -4.84 8.20 0.76
C GLU A 145 -3.70 8.61 -0.21
N PRO A 146 -3.28 7.75 -1.15
CA PRO A 146 -2.09 7.99 -1.97
C PRO A 146 -2.23 9.23 -2.86
N ASP A 147 -3.44 9.62 -3.18
CA ASP A 147 -3.83 10.80 -3.98
C ASP A 147 -3.65 12.12 -3.22
N SER A 148 -3.70 12.10 -1.90
CA SER A 148 -3.64 13.31 -1.07
C SER A 148 -2.36 14.09 -1.31
N GLY A 149 -2.49 15.37 -1.74
CA GLY A 149 -1.35 16.26 -2.04
C GLY A 149 -0.67 16.02 -3.38
N LEU A 150 -1.18 15.13 -4.24
CA LEU A 150 -0.78 15.00 -5.64
C LEU A 150 -1.50 16.01 -6.52
N ASP A 151 -0.84 16.42 -7.60
CA ASP A 151 -1.49 17.12 -8.71
C ASP A 151 -2.26 16.14 -9.62
N ASP A 152 -3.18 16.63 -10.45
CA ASP A 152 -4.02 15.80 -11.32
C ASP A 152 -3.21 14.87 -12.22
N ALA A 153 -2.12 15.36 -12.81
CA ALA A 153 -1.26 14.54 -13.67
C ALA A 153 -0.61 13.38 -12.88
N ALA A 154 -0.22 13.62 -11.63
CA ALA A 154 0.34 12.57 -10.78
C ALA A 154 -0.72 11.55 -10.35
N VAL A 155 -1.98 11.97 -10.10
CA VAL A 155 -3.07 11.03 -9.82
C VAL A 155 -3.39 10.17 -11.05
N GLU A 156 -3.38 10.73 -12.26
CA GLU A 156 -3.53 9.94 -13.49
C GLU A 156 -2.42 8.89 -13.64
N GLN A 157 -1.16 9.27 -13.35
CA GLN A 157 -0.05 8.31 -13.36
C GLN A 157 -0.20 7.23 -12.29
N LEU A 158 -0.70 7.57 -11.10
CA LEU A 158 -0.99 6.61 -10.04
C LEU A 158 -2.06 5.60 -10.49
N VAL A 159 -3.15 6.07 -11.12
CA VAL A 159 -4.19 5.21 -11.70
C VAL A 159 -3.60 4.23 -12.74
N ASN A 160 -2.76 4.74 -13.64
CA ASN A 160 -2.09 3.90 -14.65
C ASN A 160 -1.21 2.83 -14.00
N HIS A 161 -0.45 3.19 -12.96
CA HIS A 161 0.38 2.23 -12.23
C HIS A 161 -0.46 1.19 -11.47
N ILE A 162 -1.57 1.59 -10.84
CA ILE A 162 -2.48 0.65 -10.18
C ILE A 162 -3.03 -0.37 -11.19
N HIS A 163 -3.49 0.09 -12.36
CA HIS A 163 -3.95 -0.83 -13.40
C HIS A 163 -2.85 -1.76 -13.90
N MET A 164 -1.65 -1.23 -14.13
CA MET A 164 -0.49 -2.04 -14.53
C MET A 164 -0.17 -3.12 -13.49
N LEU A 165 -0.02 -2.73 -12.22
CA LEU A 165 0.34 -3.63 -11.12
C LEU A 165 -0.75 -4.69 -10.89
N ARG A 166 -2.01 -4.31 -10.93
CA ARG A 166 -3.13 -5.26 -10.86
C ARG A 166 -3.07 -6.28 -12.01
N ASN A 167 -2.84 -5.83 -13.25
CA ASN A 167 -2.76 -6.70 -14.42
C ASN A 167 -1.53 -7.63 -14.39
N LEU A 168 -0.46 -7.25 -13.68
CA LEU A 168 0.69 -8.10 -13.38
C LEU A 168 0.42 -9.13 -12.27
N GLY A 169 -0.78 -9.10 -11.67
CA GLY A 169 -1.18 -10.06 -10.65
C GLY A 169 -0.84 -9.63 -9.22
N HIS A 170 -0.51 -8.37 -8.96
CA HIS A 170 -0.30 -7.90 -7.59
C HIS A 170 -1.63 -7.69 -6.86
N ALA A 171 -1.62 -7.87 -5.54
CA ALA A 171 -2.75 -7.60 -4.65
C ALA A 171 -2.65 -6.16 -4.11
N ILE A 172 -3.70 -5.37 -4.28
CA ILE A 172 -3.68 -3.94 -3.95
C ILE A 172 -4.82 -3.61 -2.99
N VAL A 173 -4.52 -2.92 -1.89
CA VAL A 173 -5.51 -2.34 -0.98
C VAL A 173 -5.31 -0.83 -0.93
N ILE A 174 -6.37 -0.08 -1.18
CA ILE A 174 -6.34 1.38 -1.22
C ILE A 174 -7.40 1.96 -0.29
N ALA A 175 -7.02 2.89 0.58
CA ALA A 175 -7.95 3.79 1.24
C ALA A 175 -7.93 5.13 0.50
N THR A 176 -9.05 5.57 -0.05
CA THR A 176 -9.14 6.82 -0.82
C THR A 176 -10.57 7.35 -0.89
N HIS A 177 -10.70 8.63 -1.22
CA HIS A 177 -11.95 9.28 -1.62
C HIS A 177 -11.93 9.81 -3.07
N ASP A 178 -10.78 9.68 -3.77
CA ASP A 178 -10.66 10.10 -5.17
C ASP A 178 -11.43 9.14 -6.09
N LYS A 179 -12.33 9.69 -6.91
CA LYS A 179 -13.21 8.91 -7.79
C LYS A 179 -12.44 8.07 -8.81
N ARG A 180 -11.30 8.58 -9.31
CA ARG A 180 -10.45 7.87 -10.28
C ARG A 180 -9.85 6.61 -9.68
N LEU A 181 -9.46 6.67 -8.41
CA LEU A 181 -8.95 5.50 -7.68
C LEU A 181 -10.06 4.54 -7.28
N LEU A 182 -11.27 5.04 -6.97
CA LEU A 182 -12.46 4.19 -6.76
C LEU A 182 -12.79 3.37 -8.02
N GLU A 183 -12.59 3.93 -9.21
CA GLU A 183 -12.81 3.23 -10.49
C GLU A 183 -11.76 2.12 -10.78
N CYS A 184 -10.61 2.12 -10.10
CA CYS A 184 -9.62 1.05 -10.18
C CYS A 184 -10.05 -0.22 -9.43
N ALA A 185 -11.05 -0.13 -8.55
CA ALA A 185 -11.45 -1.21 -7.67
C ALA A 185 -12.00 -2.43 -8.44
N THR A 186 -11.55 -3.62 -8.06
CA THR A 186 -12.22 -4.89 -8.39
C THR A 186 -13.30 -5.21 -7.35
N ALA A 187 -13.10 -4.71 -6.11
CA ALA A 187 -14.06 -4.81 -5.02
C ALA A 187 -14.02 -3.54 -4.16
N LEU A 188 -15.19 -3.08 -3.72
CA LEU A 188 -15.34 -2.00 -2.75
C LEU A 188 -15.70 -2.61 -1.40
N HIS A 189 -14.92 -2.29 -0.38
CA HIS A 189 -15.19 -2.70 0.99
C HIS A 189 -15.65 -1.51 1.83
N ASP A 190 -16.92 -1.50 2.18
CA ASP A 190 -17.55 -0.45 2.98
C ASP A 190 -17.39 -0.77 4.47
N LEU A 191 -16.50 -0.05 5.14
CA LEU A 191 -16.21 -0.25 6.57
C LEU A 191 -17.38 0.13 7.49
N SER A 192 -18.44 0.76 6.97
CA SER A 192 -19.66 1.03 7.75
C SER A 192 -20.55 -0.19 7.91
N LYS A 193 -20.28 -1.26 7.14
CA LYS A 193 -21.02 -2.53 7.15
C LYS A 193 -20.10 -3.63 7.67
N SER A 194 -20.48 -4.29 8.76
CA SER A 194 -19.83 -5.53 9.18
C SER A 194 -19.98 -6.57 8.07
N THR A 195 -18.87 -7.09 7.56
CA THR A 195 -18.88 -8.05 6.45
C THR A 195 -18.14 -9.30 6.89
N GLU A 196 -18.86 -10.40 7.03
CA GLU A 196 -18.29 -11.74 7.06
C GLU A 196 -17.93 -12.12 5.61
N GLN A 197 -16.64 -12.21 5.29
CA GLN A 197 -16.17 -12.84 4.05
C GLN A 197 -15.58 -14.21 4.41
N GLU A 198 -16.06 -15.26 3.75
CA GLU A 198 -15.43 -16.57 3.86
C GLU A 198 -14.06 -16.58 3.19
N PRO A 199 -13.01 -17.12 3.84
CA PRO A 199 -11.66 -17.19 3.28
C PRO A 199 -11.61 -18.06 2.01
N THR A 200 -10.89 -17.60 0.98
CA THR A 200 -10.63 -18.35 -0.25
C THR A 200 -9.19 -18.84 -0.29
N ASN A 201 -8.95 -19.98 -0.93
CA ASN A 201 -7.63 -20.65 -0.93
C ASN A 201 -6.48 -19.92 -1.67
N ASN A 202 -6.74 -18.77 -2.30
CA ASN A 202 -5.77 -18.00 -3.09
C ASN A 202 -5.44 -16.63 -2.49
N GLU A 203 -5.70 -16.42 -1.21
CA GLU A 203 -5.54 -15.13 -0.56
C GLU A 203 -4.08 -14.73 -0.41
N ILE A 204 -3.74 -13.53 -0.86
CA ILE A 204 -2.41 -12.93 -0.65
C ILE A 204 -2.34 -12.25 0.71
N TRP A 205 -3.45 -11.69 1.17
CA TRP A 205 -3.52 -10.99 2.44
C TRP A 205 -4.89 -11.15 3.08
N GLN A 206 -4.92 -11.32 4.40
CA GLN A 206 -6.13 -11.42 5.21
C GLN A 206 -5.94 -10.72 6.56
N VAL A 207 -6.95 -9.98 6.99
CA VAL A 207 -7.12 -9.48 8.36
C VAL A 207 -8.41 -10.05 8.92
N ASN A 208 -8.31 -10.69 10.06
CA ASN A 208 -9.47 -11.12 10.85
C ASN A 208 -9.35 -10.52 12.25
N THR A 209 -10.39 -9.82 12.69
CA THR A 209 -10.55 -9.41 14.09
C THR A 209 -11.72 -10.18 14.66
N THR A 210 -11.51 -10.90 15.74
CA THR A 210 -12.59 -11.62 16.46
C THR A 210 -12.85 -10.94 17.80
N ASP A 211 -14.10 -10.85 18.22
CA ASP A 211 -14.43 -10.46 19.59
C ASP A 211 -13.92 -11.54 20.55
N ASN A 212 -13.23 -11.13 21.60
CA ASN A 212 -13.00 -11.97 22.75
C ASN A 212 -14.23 -11.80 23.66
N ASP A 213 -15.09 -12.83 23.72
CA ASP A 213 -16.11 -12.98 24.77
C ASP A 213 -15.48 -13.09 26.17
#